data_fa0f068114ef910155acc1412f3b61fa
#
_entry.id   fa0f068114ef910155acc1412f3b61fa
#
_cell.length_a   1.000
_cell.length_b   1.000
_cell.length_c   1.000
_cell.angle_alpha   90.00
_cell.angle_beta   90.00
_cell.angle_gamma   90.00
#
_symmetry.space_group_name_H-M   'P 1'
#
loop_
_entity.id
_entity.type
_entity.pdbx_description
1 polymer ?
#
loop_
_entity_poly.entity_id
_entity_poly.type
_entity_poly.pdbx_seq_one_letter_code
_entity_poly.pdbx_strand_id
1 'polypeptide(L)'
;MQVSYIGYVTKDIKITSTTNNLSIKLAEDTETLDEVVVVGYGVQKKVNLTGAVASVDFEEQTKSRPITTVSSALAGLSPGLQASSGSAMPGEDNTTLRVRGVGTMNTASPLVIIDGMEGSLNAVNPLDVENISILKDAASCAIYGARAANGVILVTTKTGTRDKISINYSGRISFNSPTRMIKMMSNYADYMELMNESYRNVGKSDDLFDQKYIDLWREKSKDPNGLNENGVPNYIAYPNTDWAEELFSGGVIHDHNLSVSGGSDKIRFLLSAGYQDNEGVVDNTANKRYSMRANIEANPTKWLTVGTRTYASQMDREVGDFSNANNFLRQSTAGTYPYWNGSYGYPECPDERATANNPLYKLARNDGFKRYNRFNTTLFSKIKFFEDLSWDFNFNYNRYIYETRQHGVPAYQTRFSDGVIVDGITPPSQLSTSFDYESNYSYTLENLINYHHTFAQKHDVSALLGYQEFYKNYYKVNAAKKGLIDESLNQFDEATEMTSIGGSTEDYATRSYFGRVNYAYDSRYLFEANFRYDGSSRFHKDLSLIHISEPTRP
;
A
#
# COMPACT_ATOMS: atom_id res chain seq x y z
N MET A 1 -15.88 -17.31 37.26
CA MET A 1 -15.75 -15.84 37.32
C MET A 1 -14.33 -15.48 36.96
N GLN A 2 -14.15 -14.62 36.01
CA GLN A 2 -12.84 -14.09 35.63
C GLN A 2 -12.60 -12.76 36.34
N VAL A 3 -11.44 -12.61 36.96
CA VAL A 3 -11.03 -11.39 37.64
C VAL A 3 -9.75 -10.88 36.98
N SER A 4 -9.80 -9.65 36.49
CA SER A 4 -8.66 -8.97 35.86
C SER A 4 -8.47 -7.56 36.45
N TYR A 5 -7.23 -7.14 36.55
CA TYR A 5 -6.86 -5.78 36.95
C TYR A 5 -5.61 -5.39 36.18
N ILE A 6 -5.51 -4.12 35.79
CA ILE A 6 -4.37 -3.62 34.99
C ILE A 6 -3.06 -3.84 35.76
N GLY A 7 -2.10 -4.53 35.14
CA GLY A 7 -0.80 -4.86 35.74
C GLY A 7 -0.81 -6.16 36.56
N TYR A 8 -1.87 -6.98 36.49
CA TYR A 8 -1.97 -8.23 37.18
C TYR A 8 -2.46 -9.35 36.26
N VAL A 9 -1.97 -10.57 36.51
CA VAL A 9 -2.36 -11.77 35.75
C VAL A 9 -3.83 -12.07 36.00
N THR A 10 -4.59 -12.19 34.89
CA THR A 10 -6.01 -12.56 34.93
C THR A 10 -6.21 -13.95 35.57
N LYS A 11 -7.11 -14.05 36.52
CA LYS A 11 -7.35 -15.27 37.27
C LYS A 11 -8.80 -15.77 37.11
N ASP A 12 -8.95 -17.01 36.65
CA ASP A 12 -10.24 -17.69 36.56
C ASP A 12 -10.54 -18.44 37.86
N ILE A 13 -11.69 -18.16 38.47
CA ILE A 13 -12.12 -18.75 39.73
C ILE A 13 -13.46 -19.49 39.54
N LYS A 14 -13.47 -20.77 39.86
CA LYS A 14 -14.72 -21.54 39.92
C LYS A 14 -15.50 -21.15 41.18
N ILE A 15 -16.67 -20.56 40.97
CA ILE A 15 -17.61 -20.26 42.07
C ILE A 15 -18.51 -21.47 42.27
N THR A 16 -18.57 -21.97 43.49
CA THR A 16 -19.52 -23.01 43.94
C THR A 16 -20.56 -22.37 44.86
N SER A 17 -21.71 -23.01 45.03
CA SER A 17 -22.85 -22.51 45.84
C SER A 17 -22.55 -22.23 47.32
N THR A 18 -21.39 -22.64 47.80
CA THR A 18 -20.94 -22.47 49.21
C THR A 18 -19.90 -21.37 49.38
N THR A 19 -19.59 -20.56 48.34
CA THR A 19 -18.53 -19.54 48.41
C THR A 19 -19.09 -18.21 48.87
N ASN A 20 -19.08 -17.97 50.19
CA ASN A 20 -19.36 -16.67 50.78
C ASN A 20 -18.03 -15.99 51.14
N ASN A 21 -17.80 -14.74 50.66
CA ASN A 21 -16.61 -13.92 50.83
C ASN A 21 -15.33 -14.47 50.17
N LEU A 22 -15.10 -14.07 48.93
CA LEU A 22 -13.89 -14.38 48.15
C LEU A 22 -12.86 -13.24 48.33
N SER A 23 -11.74 -13.52 48.98
CA SER A 23 -10.55 -12.70 48.94
C SER A 23 -9.66 -13.21 47.81
N ILE A 24 -9.49 -12.42 46.74
CA ILE A 24 -8.74 -12.80 45.57
C ILE A 24 -7.43 -12.00 45.55
N LYS A 25 -6.32 -12.72 45.67
CA LYS A 25 -4.99 -12.16 45.40
C LYS A 25 -4.66 -12.38 43.94
N LEU A 26 -4.44 -11.33 43.20
CA LEU A 26 -3.89 -11.35 41.87
C LEU A 26 -2.36 -11.27 41.98
N ALA A 27 -1.67 -12.04 41.15
CA ALA A 27 -0.21 -11.92 40.99
C ALA A 27 0.08 -10.76 40.04
N GLU A 28 1.10 -10.00 40.34
CA GLU A 28 1.58 -8.95 39.40
C GLU A 28 1.98 -9.59 38.08
N ASP A 29 1.56 -8.97 36.97
CA ASP A 29 1.91 -9.41 35.64
C ASP A 29 3.33 -8.93 35.34
N THR A 30 4.30 -9.79 35.64
CA THR A 30 5.72 -9.51 35.38
C THR A 30 6.06 -9.59 33.89
N GLU A 31 5.22 -10.21 33.06
CA GLU A 31 5.44 -10.25 31.59
C GLU A 31 5.28 -8.86 30.95
N THR A 32 4.37 -8.03 31.46
CA THR A 32 4.22 -6.63 31.00
C THR A 32 5.42 -5.74 31.37
N LEU A 33 6.19 -6.09 32.38
CA LEU A 33 7.40 -5.38 32.79
C LEU A 33 8.62 -5.71 31.91
N ASP A 34 8.59 -6.84 31.22
CA ASP A 34 9.66 -7.30 30.33
C ASP A 34 9.36 -7.07 28.85
N GLU A 35 8.22 -6.43 28.51
CA GLU A 35 7.92 -6.07 27.12
C GLU A 35 9.02 -5.16 26.56
N VAL A 36 9.70 -5.65 25.53
CA VAL A 36 10.75 -4.91 24.82
C VAL A 36 10.21 -4.32 23.53
N VAL A 37 10.59 -3.10 23.26
CA VAL A 37 10.19 -2.36 22.07
C VAL A 37 11.41 -2.05 21.24
N VAL A 38 11.31 -2.23 19.93
CA VAL A 38 12.36 -1.80 19.00
C VAL A 38 12.32 -0.28 18.93
N VAL A 39 13.41 0.37 19.28
CA VAL A 39 13.58 1.82 19.24
C VAL A 39 14.93 2.11 18.61
N GLY A 40 14.94 2.72 17.46
CA GLY A 40 16.09 3.17 16.68
C GLY A 40 17.42 2.49 17.02
N TYR A 41 17.93 1.63 16.18
CA TYR A 41 19.22 0.93 16.34
C TYR A 41 19.34 0.05 17.61
N GLY A 42 18.23 -0.34 18.23
CA GLY A 42 18.29 -1.19 19.43
C GLY A 42 16.90 -1.59 19.94
N VAL A 43 16.93 -2.36 21.02
CA VAL A 43 15.74 -2.82 21.73
C VAL A 43 15.82 -2.27 23.14
N GLN A 44 14.73 -1.68 23.63
CA GLN A 44 14.64 -1.18 25.01
C GLN A 44 13.42 -1.77 25.71
N LYS A 45 13.52 -1.93 27.03
CA LYS A 45 12.35 -2.28 27.83
C LYS A 45 11.33 -1.14 27.75
N LYS A 46 10.06 -1.46 27.56
CA LYS A 46 8.98 -0.48 27.43
C LYS A 46 8.95 0.52 28.61
N VAL A 47 9.25 0.04 29.81
CA VAL A 47 9.30 0.85 31.03
C VAL A 47 10.45 1.87 31.04
N ASN A 48 11.48 1.67 30.23
CA ASN A 48 12.65 2.54 30.15
C ASN A 48 12.56 3.54 28.97
N LEU A 49 11.44 3.55 28.25
CA LEU A 49 11.24 4.49 27.15
C LEU A 49 10.96 5.90 27.67
N THR A 50 11.80 6.85 27.29
CA THR A 50 11.62 8.28 27.61
C THR A 50 10.71 8.98 26.63
N GLY A 51 10.53 8.40 25.44
CA GLY A 51 9.76 8.99 24.34
C GLY A 51 8.38 8.34 24.11
N ALA A 52 7.53 9.03 23.35
CA ALA A 52 6.21 8.54 22.97
C ALA A 52 6.27 7.50 21.85
N VAL A 53 6.41 6.23 22.22
CA VAL A 53 6.45 5.09 21.32
C VAL A 53 5.16 4.28 21.48
N ALA A 54 4.55 3.90 20.35
CA ALA A 54 3.46 2.92 20.35
C ALA A 54 3.94 1.64 19.66
N SER A 55 3.74 0.52 20.30
CA SER A 55 3.96 -0.81 19.74
C SER A 55 2.63 -1.43 19.36
N VAL A 56 2.57 -2.05 18.19
CA VAL A 56 1.41 -2.78 17.68
C VAL A 56 1.87 -4.19 17.39
N ASP A 57 1.34 -5.16 18.14
CA ASP A 57 1.44 -6.57 17.76
C ASP A 57 0.62 -6.76 16.47
N PHE A 58 1.33 -6.69 15.35
CA PHE A 58 0.70 -6.67 14.04
C PHE A 58 0.08 -8.02 13.70
N GLU A 59 0.72 -9.10 14.09
CA GLU A 59 0.22 -10.45 13.82
C GLU A 59 -1.11 -10.69 14.54
N GLU A 60 -1.20 -10.39 15.82
CA GLU A 60 -2.42 -10.58 16.61
C GLU A 60 -3.57 -9.71 16.10
N GLN A 61 -3.29 -8.44 15.82
CA GLN A 61 -4.31 -7.47 15.37
C GLN A 61 -4.84 -7.74 13.95
N THR A 62 -4.15 -8.56 13.19
CA THR A 62 -4.47 -8.78 11.77
C THR A 62 -4.99 -10.19 11.46
N LYS A 63 -4.98 -11.10 12.41
CA LYS A 63 -5.43 -12.50 12.24
C LYS A 63 -6.84 -12.65 11.66
N SER A 64 -7.77 -11.77 12.05
CA SER A 64 -9.18 -11.84 11.66
C SER A 64 -9.57 -10.87 10.53
N ARG A 65 -8.63 -10.10 9.98
CA ARG A 65 -8.90 -9.06 8.98
C ARG A 65 -8.31 -9.45 7.62
N PRO A 66 -9.06 -9.30 6.52
CA PRO A 66 -8.48 -9.36 5.18
C PRO A 66 -7.57 -8.14 4.99
N ILE A 67 -6.29 -8.36 4.76
CA ILE A 67 -5.28 -7.31 4.61
C ILE A 67 -4.58 -7.50 3.30
N THR A 68 -4.58 -6.47 2.47
CA THR A 68 -3.88 -6.43 1.18
C THR A 68 -2.51 -5.78 1.31
N THR A 69 -2.39 -4.72 2.14
CA THR A 69 -1.15 -3.97 2.36
C THR A 69 -0.91 -3.68 3.85
N VAL A 70 0.37 -3.56 4.25
CA VAL A 70 0.72 -3.20 5.64
C VAL A 70 0.21 -1.80 5.99
N SER A 71 0.23 -0.85 5.04
CA SER A 71 -0.23 0.51 5.30
C SER A 71 -1.73 0.59 5.59
N SER A 72 -2.55 -0.18 4.87
CA SER A 72 -4.01 -0.23 5.10
C SER A 72 -4.36 -0.88 6.43
N ALA A 73 -3.58 -1.89 6.83
CA ALA A 73 -3.77 -2.58 8.10
C ALA A 73 -3.56 -1.69 9.33
N LEU A 74 -2.69 -0.68 9.23
CA LEU A 74 -2.38 0.23 10.34
C LEU A 74 -3.51 1.21 10.68
N ALA A 75 -4.54 1.30 9.84
CA ALA A 75 -5.68 2.16 10.10
C ALA A 75 -6.38 1.78 11.42
N GLY A 76 -6.45 2.74 12.36
CA GLY A 76 -7.11 2.56 13.65
C GLY A 76 -6.33 1.77 14.71
N LEU A 77 -5.12 1.27 14.42
CA LEU A 77 -4.35 0.45 15.37
C LEU A 77 -3.52 1.25 16.37
N SER A 78 -3.28 2.53 16.13
CA SER A 78 -2.46 3.34 17.04
C SER A 78 -3.01 4.75 17.20
N PRO A 79 -3.22 5.24 18.45
CA PRO A 79 -3.60 6.63 18.68
C PRO A 79 -2.55 7.59 18.09
N GLY A 80 -3.02 8.67 17.44
CA GLY A 80 -2.14 9.66 16.80
C GLY A 80 -1.51 9.23 15.47
N LEU A 81 -1.84 8.05 14.94
CA LEU A 81 -1.57 7.65 13.56
C LEU A 81 -2.83 7.86 12.73
N GLN A 82 -2.79 8.80 11.80
CA GLN A 82 -3.84 9.01 10.81
C GLN A 82 -3.54 8.18 9.58
N ALA A 83 -4.57 7.51 9.08
CA ALA A 83 -4.52 6.71 7.86
C ALA A 83 -5.62 7.19 6.91
N SER A 84 -5.24 7.57 5.70
CA SER A 84 -6.17 8.03 4.67
C SER A 84 -5.91 7.26 3.38
N SER A 85 -6.90 6.54 2.90
CA SER A 85 -6.84 5.86 1.61
C SER A 85 -7.46 6.75 0.53
N GLY A 86 -6.72 7.00 -0.53
CA GLY A 86 -7.20 7.75 -1.69
C GLY A 86 -7.81 6.87 -2.78
N SER A 87 -7.49 5.57 -2.75
CA SER A 87 -7.98 4.58 -3.70
C SER A 87 -8.15 3.23 -2.99
N ALA A 88 -9.12 2.45 -3.44
CA ALA A 88 -9.29 1.05 -3.06
C ALA A 88 -8.98 0.10 -4.23
N MET A 89 -8.44 0.62 -5.33
CA MET A 89 -8.05 -0.19 -6.48
C MET A 89 -6.94 -1.15 -6.10
N PRO A 90 -7.00 -2.40 -6.53
CA PRO A 90 -5.94 -3.37 -6.32
C PRO A 90 -4.57 -2.85 -6.73
N GLY A 91 -3.59 -2.96 -5.83
CA GLY A 91 -2.22 -2.44 -6.05
C GLY A 91 -2.07 -0.91 -6.00
N GLU A 92 -3.15 -0.14 -5.84
CA GLU A 92 -3.16 1.29 -5.51
C GLU A 92 -3.83 1.61 -4.17
N ASP A 93 -4.18 0.61 -3.41
CA ASP A 93 -4.79 0.66 -2.08
C ASP A 93 -3.81 1.13 -0.98
N ASN A 94 -2.78 1.86 -1.40
CA ASN A 94 -1.80 2.46 -0.52
C ASN A 94 -2.44 3.51 0.37
N THR A 95 -2.33 3.31 1.67
CA THR A 95 -2.83 4.25 2.65
C THR A 95 -1.75 5.27 2.99
N THR A 96 -2.09 6.54 2.86
CA THR A 96 -1.23 7.64 3.33
C THR A 96 -1.28 7.70 4.85
N LEU A 97 -0.12 7.49 5.47
CA LEU A 97 0.03 7.53 6.93
C LEU A 97 0.61 8.87 7.37
N ARG A 98 0.12 9.40 8.48
CA ARG A 98 0.62 10.63 9.11
C ARG A 98 0.65 10.46 10.62
N VAL A 99 1.77 10.81 11.23
CA VAL A 99 1.96 10.75 12.67
C VAL A 99 1.69 12.14 13.26
N ARG A 100 0.70 12.24 14.16
CA ARG A 100 0.27 13.50 14.81
C ARG A 100 -0.15 14.61 13.83
N GLY A 101 -0.61 14.24 12.62
CA GLY A 101 -1.12 15.20 11.64
C GLY A 101 -0.08 15.71 10.65
N VAL A 102 -0.33 16.90 10.08
CA VAL A 102 0.50 17.54 9.06
C VAL A 102 1.27 18.69 9.71
N GLY A 103 2.58 18.53 9.85
CA GLY A 103 3.48 19.56 10.42
C GLY A 103 4.26 20.35 9.36
N THR A 104 4.07 20.06 8.07
CA THR A 104 4.82 20.69 6.98
C THR A 104 3.95 20.88 5.75
N MET A 105 4.24 21.89 4.93
CA MET A 105 3.59 22.08 3.62
C MET A 105 4.16 21.14 2.53
N ASN A 106 5.28 20.49 2.82
CA ASN A 106 5.90 19.49 1.95
C ASN A 106 5.36 18.09 2.27
N THR A 107 6.11 17.05 1.92
CA THR A 107 5.75 15.65 2.21
C THR A 107 5.72 15.41 3.71
N ALA A 108 4.53 15.10 4.26
CA ALA A 108 4.32 14.82 5.68
C ALA A 108 4.29 13.31 6.01
N SER A 109 4.86 12.46 5.13
CA SER A 109 4.92 11.02 5.35
C SER A 109 5.98 10.67 6.39
N PRO A 110 5.70 9.72 7.31
CA PRO A 110 6.70 9.23 8.24
C PRO A 110 7.81 8.45 7.52
N LEU A 111 8.99 8.42 8.12
CA LEU A 111 10.08 7.56 7.67
C LEU A 111 9.75 6.10 8.02
N VAL A 112 9.91 5.20 7.06
CA VAL A 112 9.66 3.76 7.26
C VAL A 112 10.99 3.03 7.32
N ILE A 113 11.19 2.28 8.39
CA ILE A 113 12.37 1.44 8.63
C ILE A 113 11.91 -0.01 8.76
N ILE A 114 12.44 -0.90 7.94
CA ILE A 114 12.13 -2.33 7.94
C ILE A 114 13.40 -3.07 8.32
N ASP A 115 13.36 -3.80 9.44
CA ASP A 115 14.49 -4.54 9.99
C ASP A 115 15.80 -3.70 10.09
N GLY A 116 15.65 -2.42 10.47
CA GLY A 116 16.75 -1.47 10.63
C GLY A 116 17.07 -0.64 9.38
N MET A 117 16.54 -0.95 8.21
CA MET A 117 16.84 -0.28 6.95
C MET A 117 15.64 0.45 6.37
N GLU A 118 15.89 1.58 5.70
CA GLU A 118 14.82 2.33 5.03
C GLU A 118 14.13 1.50 3.96
N GLY A 119 12.81 1.54 3.96
CA GLY A 119 11.99 0.75 3.03
C GLY A 119 10.59 1.30 2.81
N SER A 120 9.75 0.52 2.15
CA SER A 120 8.35 0.83 1.88
C SER A 120 7.44 -0.18 2.57
N LEU A 121 6.44 0.29 3.33
CA LEU A 121 5.46 -0.58 3.98
C LEU A 121 4.78 -1.55 3.00
N ASN A 122 4.47 -1.06 1.80
CA ASN A 122 3.75 -1.84 0.80
C ASN A 122 4.66 -2.79 -0.01
N ALA A 123 5.97 -2.77 0.28
CA ALA A 123 6.88 -3.77 -0.23
C ALA A 123 6.80 -5.08 0.57
N VAL A 124 6.45 -5.02 1.85
CA VAL A 124 6.46 -6.17 2.76
C VAL A 124 5.14 -6.93 2.66
N ASN A 125 5.23 -8.26 2.62
CA ASN A 125 4.03 -9.10 2.77
C ASN A 125 3.51 -8.94 4.21
N PRO A 126 2.23 -8.56 4.42
CA PRO A 126 1.67 -8.43 5.77
C PRO A 126 1.84 -9.66 6.66
N LEU A 127 1.83 -10.87 6.08
CA LEU A 127 1.99 -12.12 6.81
C LEU A 127 3.42 -12.37 7.31
N ASP A 128 4.42 -11.63 6.78
CA ASP A 128 5.82 -11.67 7.24
C ASP A 128 6.10 -10.67 8.37
N VAL A 129 5.15 -9.78 8.71
CA VAL A 129 5.34 -8.79 9.77
C VAL A 129 5.05 -9.41 11.13
N GLU A 130 5.93 -9.17 12.09
CA GLU A 130 5.77 -9.56 13.49
C GLU A 130 5.22 -8.40 14.31
N ASN A 131 5.92 -7.26 14.29
CA ASN A 131 5.60 -6.11 15.12
C ASN A 131 5.83 -4.80 14.36
N ILE A 132 5.06 -3.76 14.73
CA ILE A 132 5.26 -2.41 14.23
C ILE A 132 5.34 -1.44 15.40
N SER A 133 6.45 -0.70 15.49
CA SER A 133 6.64 0.37 16.45
C SER A 133 6.55 1.73 15.77
N ILE A 134 5.84 2.69 16.40
CA ILE A 134 5.64 4.02 15.85
C ILE A 134 6.26 5.04 16.81
N LEU A 135 7.32 5.72 16.37
CA LEU A 135 7.97 6.81 17.08
C LEU A 135 7.25 8.10 16.74
N LYS A 136 6.72 8.79 17.77
CA LYS A 136 5.79 9.91 17.56
C LYS A 136 6.34 11.25 18.00
N ASP A 137 7.46 11.30 18.69
CA ASP A 137 8.08 12.53 19.16
C ASP A 137 9.48 12.75 18.57
N ALA A 138 9.93 14.00 18.64
CA ALA A 138 11.22 14.40 18.09
C ALA A 138 12.40 13.69 18.79
N ALA A 139 12.32 13.48 20.10
CA ALA A 139 13.38 12.83 20.87
C ALA A 139 13.63 11.41 20.40
N SER A 140 12.57 10.58 20.29
CA SER A 140 12.66 9.21 19.79
C SER A 140 13.10 9.14 18.32
N CYS A 141 12.78 10.17 17.53
CA CYS A 141 13.08 10.25 16.11
C CYS A 141 14.48 10.84 15.80
N ALA A 142 15.09 11.57 16.75
CA ALA A 142 16.31 12.36 16.52
C ALA A 142 17.48 11.55 15.93
N ILE A 143 17.64 10.29 16.34
CA ILE A 143 18.70 9.41 15.85
C ILE A 143 18.59 9.10 14.34
N TYR A 144 17.38 9.24 13.75
CA TYR A 144 17.14 9.05 12.32
C TYR A 144 17.31 10.34 11.50
N GLY A 145 17.57 11.48 12.15
CA GLY A 145 17.85 12.77 11.52
C GLY A 145 16.62 13.52 11.03
N ALA A 146 16.84 14.56 10.22
CA ALA A 146 15.80 15.47 9.73
C ALA A 146 14.67 14.76 8.95
N ARG A 147 14.97 13.64 8.29
CA ARG A 147 13.96 12.86 7.54
C ARG A 147 12.90 12.21 8.43
N ALA A 148 13.20 12.06 9.72
CA ALA A 148 12.28 11.53 10.72
C ALA A 148 11.40 12.59 11.40
N ALA A 149 11.45 13.85 10.95
CA ALA A 149 10.67 14.95 11.55
C ALA A 149 9.15 14.71 11.57
N ASN A 150 8.65 13.89 10.63
CA ASN A 150 7.24 13.51 10.54
C ASN A 150 6.91 12.18 11.25
N GLY A 151 7.80 11.71 12.15
CA GLY A 151 7.69 10.41 12.83
C GLY A 151 8.38 9.28 12.07
N VAL A 152 8.51 8.14 12.76
CA VAL A 152 9.14 6.93 12.20
C VAL A 152 8.24 5.73 12.45
N ILE A 153 8.09 4.88 11.44
CA ILE A 153 7.42 3.59 11.53
C ILE A 153 8.49 2.50 11.41
N LEU A 154 8.71 1.77 12.48
CA LEU A 154 9.64 0.65 12.55
C LEU A 154 8.87 -0.65 12.34
N VAL A 155 9.24 -1.41 11.34
CA VAL A 155 8.65 -2.72 11.03
C VAL A 155 9.68 -3.79 11.35
N THR A 156 9.30 -4.72 12.21
CA THR A 156 10.07 -5.93 12.50
C THR A 156 9.42 -7.11 11.79
N THR A 157 10.19 -7.83 11.00
CA THR A 157 9.70 -9.02 10.31
C THR A 157 9.99 -10.28 11.13
N LYS A 158 9.18 -11.31 10.89
CA LYS A 158 9.32 -12.61 11.54
C LYS A 158 10.70 -13.20 11.32
N THR A 159 11.21 -13.87 12.33
CA THR A 159 12.51 -14.56 12.31
C THR A 159 12.35 -16.04 12.64
N GLY A 160 13.39 -16.82 12.42
CA GLY A 160 13.40 -18.24 12.81
C GLY A 160 13.40 -18.43 14.31
N THR A 161 12.65 -19.44 14.77
CA THR A 161 12.63 -19.87 16.17
C THR A 161 13.72 -20.90 16.43
N ARG A 162 14.16 -21.02 17.70
CA ARG A 162 15.10 -22.08 18.11
C ARG A 162 14.37 -23.42 18.21
N ASP A 163 15.11 -24.50 18.02
CA ASP A 163 14.79 -25.87 18.42
C ASP A 163 13.65 -26.59 17.69
N LYS A 164 12.90 -25.95 16.79
CA LYS A 164 11.83 -26.61 16.04
C LYS A 164 11.77 -26.10 14.61
N ILE A 165 11.62 -27.03 13.67
CA ILE A 165 11.21 -26.68 12.31
C ILE A 165 9.69 -26.55 12.32
N SER A 166 9.19 -25.41 11.90
CA SER A 166 7.76 -25.12 11.74
C SER A 166 7.46 -24.82 10.27
N ILE A 167 6.46 -25.48 9.74
CA ILE A 167 5.93 -25.22 8.41
C ILE A 167 4.53 -24.68 8.59
N ASN A 168 4.31 -23.44 8.14
CA ASN A 168 3.02 -22.79 8.21
C ASN A 168 2.52 -22.47 6.82
N TYR A 169 1.30 -22.88 6.54
CA TYR A 169 0.57 -22.46 5.34
C TYR A 169 -0.65 -21.67 5.76
N SER A 170 -0.82 -20.50 5.17
CA SER A 170 -2.00 -19.65 5.33
C SER A 170 -2.64 -19.45 3.96
N GLY A 171 -3.86 -19.91 3.79
CA GLY A 171 -4.68 -19.69 2.60
C GLY A 171 -5.94 -18.93 2.98
N ARG A 172 -6.27 -17.89 2.20
CA ARG A 172 -7.46 -17.07 2.40
C ARG A 172 -8.12 -16.78 1.07
N ILE A 173 -9.44 -16.86 1.06
CA ILE A 173 -10.28 -16.39 -0.03
C ILE A 173 -11.21 -15.32 0.55
N SER A 174 -11.27 -14.16 -0.08
CA SER A 174 -12.12 -13.06 0.35
C SER A 174 -12.95 -12.56 -0.84
N PHE A 175 -14.18 -12.17 -0.58
CA PHE A 175 -15.07 -11.59 -1.57
C PHE A 175 -15.22 -10.10 -1.28
N ASN A 176 -14.90 -9.29 -2.26
CA ASN A 176 -15.04 -7.85 -2.19
C ASN A 176 -16.35 -7.43 -2.86
N SER A 177 -17.03 -6.48 -2.28
CA SER A 177 -18.17 -5.83 -2.90
C SER A 177 -18.17 -4.34 -2.57
N PRO A 178 -18.74 -3.50 -3.41
CA PRO A 178 -18.89 -2.08 -3.11
C PRO A 178 -19.72 -1.90 -1.83
N THR A 179 -19.18 -1.18 -0.85
CA THR A 179 -19.86 -0.95 0.43
C THR A 179 -20.94 0.13 0.33
N ARG A 180 -20.80 1.03 -0.63
CA ARG A 180 -21.75 2.11 -0.90
C ARG A 180 -21.68 2.49 -2.36
N MET A 181 -22.76 2.31 -3.06
CA MET A 181 -22.91 2.72 -4.46
C MET A 181 -23.73 4.01 -4.56
N ILE A 182 -23.45 4.77 -5.60
CA ILE A 182 -24.28 5.92 -5.98
C ILE A 182 -25.56 5.36 -6.57
N LYS A 183 -26.71 5.83 -6.10
CA LYS A 183 -27.97 5.50 -6.74
C LYS A 183 -28.09 6.31 -8.03
N MET A 184 -28.14 5.62 -9.15
CA MET A 184 -28.33 6.21 -10.46
C MET A 184 -29.81 6.17 -10.82
N MET A 185 -30.22 7.11 -11.70
CA MET A 185 -31.55 7.05 -12.31
C MET A 185 -31.47 6.08 -13.48
N SER A 186 -32.04 4.90 -13.31
CA SER A 186 -32.08 3.87 -14.36
C SER A 186 -33.31 3.94 -15.28
N ASN A 187 -34.38 4.60 -14.89
CA ASN A 187 -35.50 4.82 -15.78
C ASN A 187 -35.22 6.00 -16.73
N TYR A 188 -34.98 5.70 -18.00
CA TYR A 188 -34.57 6.72 -18.94
C TYR A 188 -35.73 7.66 -19.35
N ALA A 189 -36.96 7.17 -19.42
CA ALA A 189 -38.14 8.02 -19.71
C ALA A 189 -38.32 9.09 -18.61
N ASP A 190 -38.17 8.69 -17.34
CA ASP A 190 -38.26 9.63 -16.21
C ASP A 190 -37.08 10.61 -16.20
N TYR A 191 -35.89 10.15 -16.60
CA TYR A 191 -34.73 11.03 -16.78
C TYR A 191 -34.99 12.11 -17.83
N MET A 192 -35.51 11.73 -19.00
CA MET A 192 -35.85 12.68 -20.09
C MET A 192 -36.87 13.72 -19.62
N GLU A 193 -37.89 13.32 -18.88
CA GLU A 193 -38.88 14.25 -18.32
C GLU A 193 -38.29 15.24 -17.33
N LEU A 194 -37.46 14.75 -16.40
CA LEU A 194 -36.80 15.61 -15.44
C LEU A 194 -35.82 16.58 -16.10
N MET A 195 -35.13 16.16 -17.15
CA MET A 195 -34.28 17.05 -17.93
C MET A 195 -35.10 18.15 -18.64
N ASN A 196 -36.23 17.79 -19.24
CA ASN A 196 -37.12 18.77 -19.84
C ASN A 196 -37.68 19.75 -18.79
N GLU A 197 -38.08 19.26 -17.62
CA GLU A 197 -38.48 20.12 -16.49
C GLU A 197 -37.35 21.06 -16.05
N SER A 198 -36.12 20.56 -15.93
CA SER A 198 -34.96 21.37 -15.61
C SER A 198 -34.71 22.48 -16.63
N TYR A 199 -34.89 22.19 -17.93
CA TYR A 199 -34.76 23.17 -19.01
C TYR A 199 -35.83 24.27 -18.92
N ARG A 200 -37.09 23.89 -18.65
CA ARG A 200 -38.15 24.87 -18.41
C ARG A 200 -37.92 25.74 -17.19
N ASN A 201 -37.39 25.14 -16.10
CA ASN A 201 -37.10 25.86 -14.87
C ASN A 201 -35.98 26.92 -15.02
N VAL A 202 -35.05 26.76 -15.96
CA VAL A 202 -34.02 27.77 -16.29
C VAL A 202 -34.48 28.71 -17.43
N GLY A 203 -35.75 28.71 -17.80
CA GLY A 203 -36.34 29.65 -18.75
C GLY A 203 -36.05 29.35 -20.23
N LYS A 204 -35.66 28.14 -20.58
CA LYS A 204 -35.53 27.73 -21.97
C LYS A 204 -36.91 27.43 -22.55
N SER A 205 -37.11 27.84 -23.81
CA SER A 205 -38.40 27.70 -24.52
C SER A 205 -38.66 26.29 -25.04
N ASP A 206 -37.57 25.55 -25.30
CA ASP A 206 -37.65 24.25 -25.94
C ASP A 206 -37.24 23.14 -24.97
N ASP A 207 -37.96 22.06 -24.98
CA ASP A 207 -37.59 20.84 -24.27
C ASP A 207 -36.33 20.23 -24.90
N LEU A 208 -35.51 19.58 -24.08
CA LEU A 208 -34.28 18.91 -24.53
C LEU A 208 -34.63 17.65 -25.32
N PHE A 209 -35.64 16.92 -24.86
CA PHE A 209 -36.10 15.66 -25.45
C PHE A 209 -37.49 15.81 -25.99
N ASP A 210 -37.70 15.37 -27.24
CA ASP A 210 -39.03 15.30 -27.85
C ASP A 210 -39.90 14.29 -27.10
N GLN A 211 -41.18 14.64 -26.85
CA GLN A 211 -42.16 13.80 -26.16
C GLN A 211 -42.31 12.41 -26.79
N LYS A 212 -42.13 12.30 -28.11
CA LYS A 212 -42.20 11.03 -28.84
C LYS A 212 -41.18 9.99 -28.33
N TYR A 213 -39.98 10.42 -27.89
CA TYR A 213 -38.97 9.49 -27.35
C TYR A 213 -39.35 9.05 -25.94
N ILE A 214 -39.87 9.94 -25.12
CA ILE A 214 -40.34 9.62 -23.78
C ILE A 214 -41.44 8.55 -23.85
N ASP A 215 -42.41 8.77 -24.73
CA ASP A 215 -43.53 7.85 -24.94
C ASP A 215 -43.06 6.50 -25.51
N LEU A 216 -42.11 6.53 -26.45
CA LEU A 216 -41.49 5.34 -27.04
C LEU A 216 -40.77 4.48 -25.98
N TRP A 217 -39.95 5.09 -25.12
CA TRP A 217 -39.30 4.35 -24.04
C TRP A 217 -40.29 3.73 -23.05
N ARG A 218 -41.33 4.45 -22.69
CA ARG A 218 -42.40 3.93 -21.83
C ARG A 218 -43.17 2.77 -22.46
N GLU A 219 -43.39 2.83 -23.75
CA GLU A 219 -44.05 1.74 -24.50
C GLU A 219 -43.13 0.51 -24.56
N LYS A 220 -41.89 0.68 -25.01
CA LYS A 220 -40.94 -0.42 -25.21
C LYS A 220 -40.53 -1.09 -23.91
N SER A 221 -40.45 -0.34 -22.81
CA SER A 221 -40.18 -0.88 -21.47
C SER A 221 -41.27 -1.85 -20.96
N LYS A 222 -42.49 -1.84 -21.53
CA LYS A 222 -43.54 -2.79 -21.17
C LYS A 222 -43.31 -4.18 -21.75
N ASP A 223 -42.57 -4.27 -22.87
CA ASP A 223 -42.21 -5.52 -23.53
C ASP A 223 -40.67 -5.54 -23.79
N PRO A 224 -39.86 -5.77 -22.78
CA PRO A 224 -38.41 -5.70 -22.91
C PRO A 224 -37.82 -6.76 -23.86
N ASN A 225 -38.47 -7.92 -24.00
CA ASN A 225 -38.03 -9.00 -24.89
C ASN A 225 -38.61 -8.91 -26.30
N GLY A 226 -39.53 -8.01 -26.55
CA GLY A 226 -40.02 -7.70 -27.89
C GLY A 226 -38.86 -7.20 -28.77
N LEU A 227 -38.99 -7.39 -30.07
CA LEU A 227 -38.01 -6.94 -31.04
C LEU A 227 -38.42 -5.59 -31.63
N ASN A 228 -37.44 -4.73 -31.88
CA ASN A 228 -37.64 -3.53 -32.67
C ASN A 228 -37.67 -3.85 -34.19
N GLU A 229 -37.80 -2.85 -35.03
CA GLU A 229 -37.87 -3.00 -36.50
C GLU A 229 -36.59 -3.62 -37.09
N ASN A 230 -35.44 -3.50 -36.39
CA ASN A 230 -34.15 -4.03 -36.78
C ASN A 230 -33.84 -5.41 -36.15
N GLY A 231 -34.81 -6.03 -35.48
CA GLY A 231 -34.67 -7.33 -34.85
C GLY A 231 -33.84 -7.30 -33.55
N VAL A 232 -33.61 -6.10 -32.96
CA VAL A 232 -32.91 -5.92 -31.70
C VAL A 232 -33.90 -5.98 -30.54
N PRO A 233 -33.62 -6.74 -29.46
CA PRO A 233 -34.46 -6.73 -28.26
C PRO A 233 -34.65 -5.34 -27.67
N ASN A 234 -35.89 -5.03 -27.24
CA ASN A 234 -36.21 -3.71 -26.72
C ASN A 234 -35.36 -3.29 -25.52
N TYR A 235 -34.97 -4.21 -24.63
CA TYR A 235 -34.12 -3.89 -23.48
C TYR A 235 -32.70 -3.44 -23.90
N ILE A 236 -32.26 -3.72 -25.14
CA ILE A 236 -31.01 -3.27 -25.73
C ILE A 236 -31.22 -1.97 -26.52
N ALA A 237 -32.23 -1.93 -27.35
CA ALA A 237 -32.51 -0.80 -28.23
C ALA A 237 -33.11 0.41 -27.50
N TYR A 238 -33.81 0.18 -26.39
CA TYR A 238 -34.43 1.18 -25.53
C TYR A 238 -34.09 0.91 -24.06
N PRO A 239 -32.81 1.00 -23.70
CA PRO A 239 -32.31 0.53 -22.41
C PRO A 239 -32.76 1.41 -21.25
N ASN A 240 -32.73 0.81 -20.06
CA ASN A 240 -32.88 1.44 -18.76
C ASN A 240 -31.69 0.98 -17.87
N THR A 241 -30.50 1.38 -18.24
CA THR A 241 -29.24 0.90 -17.64
C THR A 241 -28.99 1.52 -16.28
N ASP A 242 -28.75 0.70 -15.27
CA ASP A 242 -28.13 1.14 -14.03
C ASP A 242 -26.60 1.05 -14.15
N TRP A 243 -25.99 2.16 -14.49
CA TRP A 243 -24.55 2.22 -14.71
C TRP A 243 -23.71 1.93 -13.46
N ALA A 244 -24.27 2.11 -12.27
CA ALA A 244 -23.55 1.74 -11.05
C ALA A 244 -23.49 0.21 -10.89
N GLU A 245 -24.56 -0.51 -11.23
CA GLU A 245 -24.58 -1.97 -11.23
C GLU A 245 -23.73 -2.56 -12.36
N GLU A 246 -23.69 -1.91 -13.52
CA GLU A 246 -22.90 -2.35 -14.67
C GLU A 246 -21.38 -2.13 -14.49
N LEU A 247 -20.99 -1.04 -13.85
CA LEU A 247 -19.56 -0.71 -13.68
C LEU A 247 -18.94 -1.45 -12.51
N PHE A 248 -19.70 -1.65 -11.42
CA PHE A 248 -19.18 -2.25 -10.20
C PHE A 248 -19.68 -3.68 -10.03
N SER A 249 -18.77 -4.60 -10.08
CA SER A 249 -19.00 -6.03 -9.82
C SER A 249 -18.51 -6.43 -8.42
N GLY A 250 -18.54 -7.71 -8.12
CA GLY A 250 -17.80 -8.30 -7.01
C GLY A 250 -16.41 -8.71 -7.46
N GLY A 251 -15.42 -8.59 -6.57
CA GLY A 251 -14.06 -9.09 -6.80
C GLY A 251 -13.71 -10.21 -5.83
N VAL A 252 -12.81 -11.09 -6.22
CA VAL A 252 -12.29 -12.18 -5.39
C VAL A 252 -10.81 -11.93 -5.08
N ILE A 253 -10.42 -12.12 -3.82
CA ILE A 253 -9.02 -12.09 -3.41
C ILE A 253 -8.61 -13.48 -2.99
N HIS A 254 -7.58 -14.01 -3.64
CA HIS A 254 -6.86 -15.21 -3.24
C HIS A 254 -5.52 -14.81 -2.63
N ASP A 255 -5.25 -15.25 -1.41
CA ASP A 255 -4.00 -14.95 -0.70
C ASP A 255 -3.44 -16.26 -0.11
N HIS A 256 -2.25 -16.63 -0.53
CA HIS A 256 -1.57 -17.85 -0.12
C HIS A 256 -0.16 -17.51 0.37
N ASN A 257 0.19 -18.00 1.54
CA ASN A 257 1.53 -17.84 2.09
C ASN A 257 2.02 -19.17 2.68
N LEU A 258 3.20 -19.58 2.28
CA LEU A 258 3.91 -20.72 2.84
C LEU A 258 5.17 -20.21 3.51
N SER A 259 5.37 -20.56 4.77
CA SER A 259 6.59 -20.25 5.51
C SER A 259 7.19 -21.47 6.18
N VAL A 260 8.51 -21.53 6.16
CA VAL A 260 9.31 -22.54 6.87
C VAL A 260 10.28 -21.80 7.78
N SER A 261 10.20 -22.03 9.05
CA SER A 261 11.09 -21.43 10.04
C SER A 261 11.67 -22.50 10.97
N GLY A 262 12.85 -22.26 11.48
CA GLY A 262 13.48 -23.18 12.39
C GLY A 262 14.88 -22.74 12.76
N GLY A 263 15.57 -23.58 13.49
CA GLY A 263 16.97 -23.32 13.84
C GLY A 263 17.51 -24.14 14.97
N SER A 264 18.68 -23.76 15.37
CA SER A 264 19.42 -24.26 16.53
C SER A 264 20.12 -23.09 17.22
N ASP A 265 20.93 -23.34 18.22
CA ASP A 265 21.77 -22.30 18.83
C ASP A 265 22.77 -21.68 17.85
N LYS A 266 23.12 -22.40 16.77
CA LYS A 266 24.10 -21.95 15.78
C LYS A 266 23.51 -21.27 14.57
N ILE A 267 22.27 -21.58 14.21
CA ILE A 267 21.61 -21.02 13.03
C ILE A 267 20.13 -20.89 13.27
N ARG A 268 19.53 -19.82 12.82
CA ARG A 268 18.09 -19.58 12.75
C ARG A 268 17.71 -19.13 11.36
N PHE A 269 16.59 -19.57 10.85
CA PHE A 269 16.13 -19.19 9.53
C PHE A 269 14.61 -19.09 9.47
N LEU A 270 14.15 -18.19 8.61
CA LEU A 270 12.78 -18.13 8.12
C LEU A 270 12.85 -17.95 6.60
N LEU A 271 12.14 -18.83 5.89
CA LEU A 271 11.89 -18.72 4.46
C LEU A 271 10.39 -18.60 4.26
N SER A 272 9.93 -17.63 3.49
CA SER A 272 8.52 -17.51 3.12
C SER A 272 8.34 -17.25 1.64
N ALA A 273 7.22 -17.71 1.09
CA ALA A 273 6.76 -17.47 -0.26
C ALA A 273 5.27 -17.13 -0.22
N GLY A 274 4.90 -16.03 -0.86
CA GLY A 274 3.52 -15.53 -0.89
C GLY A 274 3.05 -15.31 -2.32
N TYR A 275 1.78 -15.63 -2.57
CA TYR A 275 1.03 -15.32 -3.78
C TYR A 275 -0.28 -14.65 -3.39
N GLN A 276 -0.58 -13.55 -4.04
CA GLN A 276 -1.86 -12.84 -3.91
C GLN A 276 -2.38 -12.53 -5.30
N ASP A 277 -3.65 -12.88 -5.54
CA ASP A 277 -4.44 -12.45 -6.68
C ASP A 277 -5.62 -11.65 -6.14
N ASN A 278 -5.69 -10.39 -6.52
CA ASN A 278 -6.70 -9.45 -6.02
C ASN A 278 -7.44 -8.87 -7.22
N GLU A 279 -8.64 -9.39 -7.47
CA GLU A 279 -9.54 -8.87 -8.47
C GLU A 279 -10.21 -7.59 -7.95
N GLY A 280 -10.23 -6.57 -8.79
CA GLY A 280 -10.95 -5.33 -8.50
C GLY A 280 -12.45 -5.50 -8.59
N VAL A 281 -13.20 -4.58 -7.99
CA VAL A 281 -14.65 -4.47 -8.16
C VAL A 281 -15.04 -3.77 -9.46
N VAL A 282 -14.06 -3.45 -10.30
CA VAL A 282 -14.22 -2.89 -11.65
C VAL A 282 -13.30 -3.68 -12.57
N ASP A 283 -13.79 -4.05 -13.74
CA ASP A 283 -13.03 -4.81 -14.72
C ASP A 283 -11.72 -4.11 -15.12
N ASN A 284 -10.72 -4.89 -15.52
CA ASN A 284 -9.39 -4.42 -15.93
C ASN A 284 -8.63 -3.64 -14.82
N THR A 285 -8.88 -4.00 -13.56
CA THR A 285 -8.21 -3.38 -12.40
C THR A 285 -7.58 -4.39 -11.44
N ALA A 286 -7.33 -5.61 -11.86
CA ALA A 286 -6.74 -6.67 -11.04
C ALA A 286 -5.25 -6.44 -10.74
N ASN A 287 -4.78 -7.09 -9.68
CA ASN A 287 -3.38 -7.06 -9.25
C ASN A 287 -2.93 -8.44 -8.76
N LYS A 288 -1.80 -8.93 -9.30
CA LYS A 288 -1.14 -10.17 -8.86
C LYS A 288 0.20 -9.85 -8.22
N ARG A 289 0.44 -10.40 -7.04
CA ARG A 289 1.69 -10.20 -6.31
C ARG A 289 2.32 -11.54 -5.94
N TYR A 290 3.59 -11.68 -6.27
CA TYR A 290 4.49 -12.76 -5.85
C TYR A 290 5.50 -12.17 -4.87
N SER A 291 5.77 -12.84 -3.77
CA SER A 291 6.75 -12.37 -2.77
C SER A 291 7.54 -13.54 -2.19
N MET A 292 8.80 -13.27 -1.87
CA MET A 292 9.70 -14.22 -1.21
C MET A 292 10.49 -13.49 -0.14
N ARG A 293 10.72 -14.15 0.99
CA ARG A 293 11.58 -13.65 2.08
C ARG A 293 12.50 -14.75 2.57
N ALA A 294 13.74 -14.36 2.91
CA ALA A 294 14.72 -15.21 3.55
C ALA A 294 15.42 -14.42 4.67
N ASN A 295 15.15 -14.74 5.91
CA ASN A 295 15.83 -14.22 7.08
C ASN A 295 16.68 -15.33 7.68
N ILE A 296 18.01 -15.20 7.63
CA ILE A 296 18.94 -16.22 8.10
C ILE A 296 19.95 -15.54 9.02
N GLU A 297 20.14 -16.12 10.20
CA GLU A 297 21.12 -15.68 11.18
C GLU A 297 21.95 -16.88 11.64
N ALA A 298 23.25 -16.76 11.62
CA ALA A 298 24.18 -17.78 12.06
C ALA A 298 25.13 -17.23 13.13
N ASN A 299 25.37 -18.06 14.14
CA ASN A 299 26.32 -17.81 15.25
C ASN A 299 27.47 -18.82 15.16
N PRO A 300 28.43 -18.66 14.22
CA PRO A 300 29.53 -19.60 14.05
C PRO A 300 30.36 -19.74 15.33
N THR A 301 30.50 -18.66 16.09
CA THR A 301 31.21 -18.60 17.38
C THR A 301 30.36 -17.76 18.36
N LYS A 302 30.75 -17.77 19.65
CA LYS A 302 30.06 -16.96 20.67
C LYS A 302 30.22 -15.43 20.48
N TRP A 303 31.27 -15.03 19.78
CA TRP A 303 31.59 -13.62 19.56
C TRP A 303 31.17 -13.10 18.17
N LEU A 304 30.76 -13.98 17.25
CA LEU A 304 30.38 -13.61 15.87
C LEU A 304 28.98 -14.07 15.54
N THR A 305 28.14 -13.13 15.15
CA THR A 305 26.86 -13.37 14.48
C THR A 305 26.95 -12.81 13.07
N VAL A 306 26.52 -13.58 12.09
CA VAL A 306 26.39 -13.13 10.68
C VAL A 306 25.02 -13.51 10.14
N GLY A 307 24.53 -12.76 9.19
CA GLY A 307 23.24 -13.12 8.60
C GLY A 307 22.84 -12.29 7.40
N THR A 308 21.67 -12.63 6.89
CA THR A 308 21.01 -11.90 5.81
C THR A 308 19.52 -11.77 6.06
N ARG A 309 18.97 -10.65 5.62
CA ARG A 309 17.52 -10.41 5.50
C ARG A 309 17.26 -10.00 4.07
N THR A 310 16.66 -10.91 3.31
CA THR A 310 16.43 -10.73 1.88
C THR A 310 14.94 -10.79 1.59
N TYR A 311 14.49 -9.90 0.75
CA TYR A 311 13.12 -9.81 0.28
C TYR A 311 13.10 -9.55 -1.22
N ALA A 312 12.24 -10.26 -1.94
CA ALA A 312 11.96 -10.03 -3.34
C ALA A 312 10.46 -10.05 -3.60
N SER A 313 9.98 -9.19 -4.47
CA SER A 313 8.59 -9.26 -4.95
C SER A 313 8.44 -8.78 -6.38
N GLN A 314 7.48 -9.37 -7.07
CA GLN A 314 6.92 -8.88 -8.31
C GLN A 314 5.43 -8.62 -8.11
N MET A 315 4.97 -7.50 -8.59
CA MET A 315 3.56 -7.13 -8.61
C MET A 315 3.19 -6.71 -10.03
N ASP A 316 2.23 -7.41 -10.62
CA ASP A 316 1.68 -7.12 -11.94
C ASP A 316 0.27 -6.59 -11.76
N ARG A 317 0.00 -5.44 -12.34
CA ARG A 317 -1.27 -4.74 -12.26
C ARG A 317 -1.79 -4.45 -13.64
N GLU A 318 -3.08 -4.61 -13.82
CA GLU A 318 -3.80 -4.20 -15.03
C GLU A 318 -3.87 -2.67 -15.17
N VAL A 319 -4.16 -2.20 -16.36
CA VAL A 319 -4.05 -0.78 -16.75
C VAL A 319 -5.39 -0.09 -16.94
N GLY A 320 -6.49 -0.66 -16.47
CA GLY A 320 -7.82 -0.08 -16.58
C GLY A 320 -7.87 1.37 -16.09
N ASP A 321 -8.43 2.23 -16.92
CA ASP A 321 -8.57 3.67 -16.61
C ASP A 321 -9.83 3.93 -15.79
N PHE A 322 -9.80 3.46 -14.53
CA PHE A 322 -10.90 3.66 -13.60
C PHE A 322 -11.24 5.14 -13.37
N SER A 323 -10.26 6.03 -13.41
CA SER A 323 -10.50 7.46 -13.16
C SER A 323 -11.43 8.04 -14.23
N ASN A 324 -11.15 7.75 -15.50
CA ASN A 324 -12.01 8.16 -16.60
C ASN A 324 -13.35 7.41 -16.59
N ALA A 325 -13.35 6.09 -16.36
CA ALA A 325 -14.59 5.32 -16.26
C ALA A 325 -15.53 5.88 -15.18
N ASN A 326 -15.01 6.23 -14.00
CA ASN A 326 -15.79 6.86 -12.92
C ASN A 326 -16.28 8.28 -13.27
N ASN A 327 -15.51 9.04 -14.05
CA ASN A 327 -15.98 10.33 -14.56
C ASN A 327 -17.12 10.15 -15.56
N PHE A 328 -17.00 9.15 -16.45
CA PHE A 328 -18.06 8.81 -17.40
C PHE A 328 -19.30 8.27 -16.70
N LEU A 329 -19.17 7.46 -15.64
CA LEU A 329 -20.28 7.00 -14.82
C LEU A 329 -21.20 8.16 -14.38
N ARG A 330 -20.62 9.28 -13.96
CA ARG A 330 -21.37 10.46 -13.49
C ARG A 330 -22.08 11.23 -14.62
N GLN A 331 -21.71 10.98 -15.85
CA GLN A 331 -22.20 11.66 -17.04
C GLN A 331 -22.99 10.74 -17.95
N SER A 332 -22.96 9.43 -17.71
CA SER A 332 -23.70 8.44 -18.48
C SER A 332 -25.17 8.45 -18.11
N THR A 333 -26.01 8.22 -19.10
CA THR A 333 -27.45 8.17 -18.95
C THR A 333 -27.96 6.74 -19.11
N ALA A 334 -29.11 6.45 -18.56
CA ALA A 334 -29.76 5.15 -18.65
C ALA A 334 -30.12 4.74 -20.09
N GLY A 335 -30.15 5.71 -21.03
CA GLY A 335 -30.44 5.51 -22.45
C GLY A 335 -29.27 4.93 -23.26
N THR A 336 -28.27 4.36 -22.62
CA THR A 336 -27.14 3.71 -23.28
C THR A 336 -27.01 2.28 -22.77
N TYR A 337 -27.03 1.28 -23.68
CA TYR A 337 -26.82 -0.12 -23.31
C TYR A 337 -25.32 -0.41 -23.16
N PRO A 338 -24.89 -1.25 -22.19
CA PRO A 338 -23.48 -1.46 -21.90
C PRO A 338 -22.66 -2.04 -23.05
N TYR A 339 -22.99 -3.26 -23.48
CA TYR A 339 -22.24 -3.98 -24.51
C TYR A 339 -23.11 -5.07 -25.15
N TRP A 340 -23.13 -5.13 -26.46
CA TRP A 340 -23.85 -6.14 -27.19
C TRP A 340 -23.21 -6.41 -28.56
N ASN A 341 -23.17 -7.68 -28.93
CA ASN A 341 -22.72 -8.17 -30.24
C ASN A 341 -21.38 -7.57 -30.72
N GLY A 342 -20.38 -7.49 -29.82
CA GLY A 342 -19.03 -7.01 -30.19
C GLY A 342 -18.88 -5.49 -30.15
N SER A 343 -19.89 -4.73 -29.73
CA SER A 343 -19.85 -3.27 -29.69
C SER A 343 -20.36 -2.72 -28.35
N TYR A 344 -19.80 -1.59 -27.94
CA TYR A 344 -20.29 -0.82 -26.79
C TYR A 344 -21.42 0.11 -27.22
N GLY A 345 -22.43 0.23 -26.37
CA GLY A 345 -23.56 1.10 -26.65
C GLY A 345 -23.17 2.59 -26.66
N TYR A 346 -23.87 3.33 -27.47
CA TYR A 346 -23.91 4.79 -27.51
C TYR A 346 -25.32 5.27 -27.14
N PRO A 347 -25.50 6.51 -26.62
CA PRO A 347 -26.85 7.02 -26.32
C PRO A 347 -27.85 6.78 -27.45
N GLU A 348 -28.95 6.13 -27.12
CA GLU A 348 -29.93 5.69 -28.14
C GLU A 348 -30.82 6.82 -28.62
N CYS A 349 -31.11 7.82 -27.77
CA CYS A 349 -31.90 8.97 -28.16
C CYS A 349 -31.04 9.98 -28.95
N PRO A 350 -31.40 10.32 -30.19
CA PRO A 350 -30.68 11.31 -31.00
C PRO A 350 -30.65 12.71 -30.38
N ASP A 351 -31.64 13.05 -29.55
CA ASP A 351 -31.71 14.34 -28.87
C ASP A 351 -30.84 14.39 -27.60
N GLU A 352 -30.22 13.28 -27.21
CA GLU A 352 -29.29 13.22 -26.12
C GLU A 352 -28.06 14.08 -26.42
N ARG A 353 -27.79 15.07 -25.56
CA ARG A 353 -26.62 15.94 -25.69
C ARG A 353 -25.50 15.53 -24.74
N ALA A 354 -25.54 14.33 -24.20
CA ALA A 354 -24.48 13.83 -23.33
C ALA A 354 -23.15 13.77 -24.09
N THR A 355 -22.13 14.40 -23.55
CA THR A 355 -20.78 14.33 -24.08
C THR A 355 -20.04 13.09 -23.60
N ALA A 356 -20.51 12.51 -22.52
CA ALA A 356 -20.00 11.27 -21.97
C ALA A 356 -20.96 10.14 -22.28
N ASN A 357 -20.39 9.01 -22.46
CA ASN A 357 -21.09 7.83 -22.85
C ASN A 357 -20.60 6.63 -22.04
N ASN A 358 -20.50 5.49 -22.62
CA ASN A 358 -20.28 4.21 -21.99
C ASN A 358 -18.99 4.12 -21.16
N PRO A 359 -19.04 3.97 -19.81
CA PRO A 359 -17.84 3.80 -18.97
C PRO A 359 -17.04 2.54 -19.31
N LEU A 360 -17.70 1.44 -19.70
CA LEU A 360 -17.04 0.19 -20.05
C LEU A 360 -16.22 0.32 -21.34
N TYR A 361 -16.71 1.10 -22.30
CA TYR A 361 -15.95 1.45 -23.50
C TYR A 361 -14.60 2.11 -23.15
N LYS A 362 -14.56 2.95 -22.12
CA LYS A 362 -13.32 3.60 -21.69
C LYS A 362 -12.35 2.63 -21.01
N LEU A 363 -12.86 1.69 -20.24
CA LEU A 363 -12.03 0.65 -19.63
C LEU A 363 -11.40 -0.28 -20.66
N ALA A 364 -12.15 -0.59 -21.73
CA ALA A 364 -11.72 -1.53 -22.76
C ALA A 364 -10.71 -0.97 -23.78
N ARG A 365 -10.53 0.36 -23.84
CA ARG A 365 -9.68 0.99 -24.88
C ARG A 365 -8.18 0.89 -24.65
N ASN A 366 -7.74 0.43 -23.51
CA ASN A 366 -6.33 0.26 -23.18
C ASN A 366 -6.09 -1.14 -22.65
N ASP A 367 -5.00 -1.73 -23.12
CA ASP A 367 -4.49 -3.00 -22.61
C ASP A 367 -3.00 -2.87 -22.30
N GLY A 368 -2.48 -3.82 -21.53
CA GLY A 368 -1.10 -3.86 -21.09
C GLY A 368 -0.95 -4.16 -19.61
N PHE A 369 0.14 -3.73 -19.03
CA PHE A 369 0.41 -3.98 -17.60
C PHE A 369 1.28 -2.89 -16.99
N LYS A 370 1.22 -2.82 -15.65
CA LYS A 370 2.17 -2.11 -14.79
C LYS A 370 2.85 -3.13 -13.89
N ARG A 371 4.17 -3.26 -14.03
CA ARG A 371 4.98 -4.22 -13.27
C ARG A 371 5.90 -3.52 -12.29
N TYR A 372 5.92 -4.01 -11.07
CA TYR A 372 6.77 -3.53 -10.00
C TYR A 372 7.64 -4.69 -9.51
N ASN A 373 8.94 -4.61 -9.75
CA ASN A 373 9.92 -5.56 -9.22
C ASN A 373 10.69 -4.90 -8.09
N ARG A 374 10.81 -5.59 -6.96
CA ARG A 374 11.55 -5.13 -5.79
C ARG A 374 12.48 -6.23 -5.32
N PHE A 375 13.68 -5.84 -4.99
CA PHE A 375 14.66 -6.68 -4.36
C PHE A 375 15.36 -5.88 -3.27
N ASN A 376 15.39 -6.40 -2.07
CA ASN A 376 16.10 -5.81 -0.93
C ASN A 376 16.87 -6.90 -0.21
N THR A 377 18.13 -6.66 0.10
CA THR A 377 18.96 -7.55 0.91
C THR A 377 19.79 -6.77 1.88
N THR A 378 19.80 -7.20 3.13
CA THR A 378 20.70 -6.72 4.17
C THR A 378 21.63 -7.84 4.56
N LEU A 379 22.92 -7.64 4.38
CA LEU A 379 23.96 -8.48 4.96
C LEU A 379 24.42 -7.83 6.25
N PHE A 380 24.46 -8.57 7.32
CA PHE A 380 24.87 -8.04 8.61
C PHE A 380 25.88 -8.94 9.33
N SER A 381 26.69 -8.31 10.15
CA SER A 381 27.55 -9.02 11.09
C SER A 381 27.58 -8.27 12.42
N LYS A 382 27.63 -9.01 13.52
CA LYS A 382 27.82 -8.50 14.87
C LYS A 382 29.02 -9.19 15.50
N ILE A 383 30.00 -8.40 15.87
CA ILE A 383 31.23 -8.85 16.55
C ILE A 383 31.18 -8.37 17.99
N LYS A 384 31.19 -9.30 18.92
CA LYS A 384 31.31 -9.02 20.35
C LYS A 384 32.80 -9.06 20.74
N PHE A 385 33.38 -7.91 21.07
CA PHE A 385 34.77 -7.83 21.57
C PHE A 385 34.84 -8.27 23.03
N PHE A 386 33.84 -7.82 23.82
CA PHE A 386 33.63 -8.15 25.22
C PHE A 386 32.15 -8.35 25.48
N GLU A 387 31.76 -8.75 26.70
CA GLU A 387 30.35 -8.89 27.04
C GLU A 387 29.56 -7.58 26.85
N ASP A 388 30.23 -6.45 27.13
CA ASP A 388 29.64 -5.11 27.13
C ASP A 388 29.86 -4.34 25.83
N LEU A 389 30.71 -4.80 24.90
CA LEU A 389 31.11 -4.05 23.69
C LEU A 389 30.92 -4.87 22.44
N SER A 390 30.12 -4.35 21.50
CA SER A 390 29.98 -4.96 20.18
C SER A 390 30.12 -3.94 19.05
N TRP A 391 30.52 -4.45 17.89
CA TRP A 391 30.47 -3.76 16.61
C TRP A 391 29.50 -4.48 15.67
N ASP A 392 28.52 -3.73 15.18
CA ASP A 392 27.55 -4.22 14.22
C ASP A 392 27.84 -3.55 12.87
N PHE A 393 28.00 -4.35 11.83
CA PHE A 393 28.17 -3.93 10.46
C PHE A 393 26.96 -4.36 9.66
N ASN A 394 26.33 -3.41 8.93
CA ASN A 394 25.21 -3.66 8.06
C ASN A 394 25.50 -3.11 6.66
N PHE A 395 25.24 -3.93 5.64
CA PHE A 395 25.21 -3.52 4.25
C PHE A 395 23.86 -3.86 3.65
N ASN A 396 23.11 -2.84 3.28
CA ASN A 396 21.81 -3.00 2.60
C ASN A 396 21.93 -2.60 1.15
N TYR A 397 21.37 -3.41 0.27
CA TYR A 397 21.17 -3.12 -1.13
C TYR A 397 19.68 -3.22 -1.46
N ASN A 398 19.13 -2.18 -2.06
CA ASN A 398 17.74 -2.11 -2.48
C ASN A 398 17.67 -1.79 -3.98
N ARG A 399 16.88 -2.55 -4.71
CA ARG A 399 16.59 -2.36 -6.13
C ARG A 399 15.08 -2.30 -6.34
N TYR A 400 14.65 -1.30 -7.09
CA TYR A 400 13.27 -1.14 -7.52
C TYR A 400 13.24 -0.88 -9.02
N ILE A 401 12.40 -1.62 -9.72
CA ILE A 401 12.13 -1.45 -11.15
C ILE A 401 10.62 -1.33 -11.32
N TYR A 402 10.22 -0.28 -11.99
CA TYR A 402 8.85 -0.07 -12.44
C TYR A 402 8.83 -0.05 -13.96
N GLU A 403 7.93 -0.82 -14.53
CA GLU A 403 7.74 -0.93 -15.97
C GLU A 403 6.24 -0.81 -16.26
N THR A 404 5.88 0.08 -17.16
CA THR A 404 4.52 0.16 -17.70
C THR A 404 4.61 -0.05 -19.20
N ARG A 405 3.79 -0.95 -19.71
CA ARG A 405 3.52 -1.11 -21.14
C ARG A 405 2.04 -0.97 -21.35
N GLN A 406 1.65 -0.05 -22.19
CA GLN A 406 0.24 0.18 -22.53
C GLN A 406 0.11 0.37 -24.02
N HIS A 407 -0.97 -0.15 -24.58
CA HIS A 407 -1.33 0.09 -25.97
C HIS A 407 -2.84 0.30 -26.10
N GLY A 408 -3.22 1.05 -27.11
CA GLY A 408 -4.62 1.26 -27.46
C GLY A 408 -5.22 0.02 -28.08
N VAL A 409 -6.46 -0.29 -27.69
CA VAL A 409 -7.26 -1.39 -28.26
C VAL A 409 -8.40 -0.78 -29.06
N PRO A 410 -8.64 -1.27 -30.30
CA PRO A 410 -9.80 -0.82 -31.06
C PRO A 410 -11.11 -1.22 -30.39
N ALA A 411 -12.07 -0.33 -30.40
CA ALA A 411 -13.41 -0.62 -29.89
C ALA A 411 -14.44 0.14 -30.70
N TYR A 412 -15.61 -0.45 -30.85
CA TYR A 412 -16.76 0.14 -31.54
C TYR A 412 -17.76 0.71 -30.55
N GLN A 413 -18.44 1.80 -30.97
CA GLN A 413 -19.67 2.25 -30.32
C GLN A 413 -20.81 2.27 -31.33
N THR A 414 -21.91 1.66 -30.94
CA THR A 414 -23.08 1.51 -31.80
C THR A 414 -24.33 1.99 -31.07
N ARG A 415 -25.19 2.69 -31.78
CA ARG A 415 -26.57 2.94 -31.36
C ARG A 415 -27.40 1.74 -31.82
N PHE A 416 -27.80 0.92 -30.86
CA PHE A 416 -28.44 -0.37 -31.17
C PHE A 416 -29.86 -0.26 -31.71
N SER A 417 -30.57 0.83 -31.41
CA SER A 417 -31.92 1.04 -31.89
C SER A 417 -32.03 1.07 -33.42
N ASP A 418 -31.01 1.57 -34.10
CA ASP A 418 -30.99 1.71 -35.58
C ASP A 418 -29.73 1.06 -36.21
N GLY A 419 -28.85 0.51 -35.43
CA GLY A 419 -27.61 -0.15 -35.90
C GLY A 419 -26.53 0.81 -36.40
N VAL A 420 -26.66 2.10 -36.13
CA VAL A 420 -25.67 3.10 -36.57
C VAL A 420 -24.41 3.00 -35.76
N ILE A 421 -23.27 2.76 -36.42
CA ILE A 421 -21.96 2.84 -35.82
C ILE A 421 -21.61 4.32 -35.67
N VAL A 422 -21.60 4.81 -34.42
CA VAL A 422 -21.39 6.22 -34.09
C VAL A 422 -19.92 6.53 -33.93
N ASP A 423 -19.19 5.66 -33.23
CA ASP A 423 -17.73 5.71 -33.17
C ASP A 423 -17.22 4.39 -33.74
N GLY A 424 -16.70 4.49 -34.95
CA GLY A 424 -16.13 3.34 -35.63
C GLY A 424 -14.86 2.88 -34.91
N ILE A 425 -14.38 1.73 -35.34
CA ILE A 425 -13.11 1.21 -34.84
C ILE A 425 -12.05 2.29 -34.99
N THR A 426 -11.35 2.59 -33.91
CA THR A 426 -10.18 3.45 -33.98
C THR A 426 -9.17 2.80 -34.92
N PRO A 427 -8.85 3.39 -36.07
CA PRO A 427 -7.95 2.76 -37.03
C PRO A 427 -6.58 2.57 -36.40
N PRO A 428 -5.83 1.53 -36.77
CA PRO A 428 -4.49 1.28 -36.24
C PRO A 428 -3.59 2.51 -36.29
N SER A 429 -3.72 3.33 -37.32
CA SER A 429 -2.98 4.61 -37.45
C SER A 429 -3.22 5.63 -36.34
N GLN A 430 -4.25 5.49 -35.54
CA GLN A 430 -4.55 6.34 -34.39
C GLN A 430 -4.26 5.65 -33.05
N LEU A 431 -4.03 4.34 -33.05
CA LEU A 431 -3.68 3.62 -31.84
C LEU A 431 -2.26 3.98 -31.40
N SER A 432 -2.08 4.08 -30.10
CA SER A 432 -0.80 4.40 -29.48
C SER A 432 -0.23 3.22 -28.69
N THR A 433 1.09 3.19 -28.60
CA THR A 433 1.81 2.33 -27.66
C THR A 433 2.73 3.20 -26.80
N SER A 434 2.81 2.90 -25.52
CA SER A 434 3.65 3.62 -24.57
C SER A 434 4.43 2.69 -23.66
N PHE A 435 5.60 3.16 -23.27
CA PHE A 435 6.50 2.48 -22.36
C PHE A 435 7.08 3.48 -21.37
N ASP A 436 6.90 3.20 -20.09
CA ASP A 436 7.59 3.88 -19.00
C ASP A 436 8.46 2.88 -18.26
N TYR A 437 9.71 3.25 -18.03
CA TYR A 437 10.65 2.46 -17.27
C TYR A 437 11.32 3.33 -16.23
N GLU A 438 11.20 2.95 -14.97
CA GLU A 438 11.91 3.56 -13.85
C GLU A 438 12.74 2.49 -13.16
N SER A 439 13.99 2.81 -12.91
CA SER A 439 14.89 1.94 -12.19
C SER A 439 15.61 2.76 -11.13
N ASN A 440 15.49 2.35 -9.90
CA ASN A 440 16.32 2.93 -8.87
C ASN A 440 16.99 1.85 -8.04
N TYR A 441 18.22 2.13 -7.63
CA TYR A 441 18.92 1.33 -6.64
C TYR A 441 19.48 2.24 -5.58
N SER A 442 19.62 1.68 -4.39
CA SER A 442 20.29 2.35 -3.29
C SER A 442 21.10 1.35 -2.49
N TYR A 443 22.17 1.82 -1.86
CA TYR A 443 22.84 1.06 -0.84
C TYR A 443 23.03 1.90 0.41
N THR A 444 23.01 1.22 1.54
CA THR A 444 23.33 1.76 2.85
C THR A 444 24.44 0.93 3.45
N LEU A 445 25.51 1.58 3.86
CA LEU A 445 26.59 0.98 4.65
C LEU A 445 26.54 1.60 6.04
N GLU A 446 26.52 0.76 7.07
CA GLU A 446 26.34 1.20 8.44
C GLU A 446 27.29 0.47 9.37
N ASN A 447 27.91 1.23 10.27
CA ASN A 447 28.78 0.74 11.32
C ASN A 447 28.29 1.28 12.66
N LEU A 448 28.01 0.40 13.60
CA LEU A 448 27.48 0.74 14.92
C LEU A 448 28.39 0.14 15.99
N ILE A 449 28.86 0.95 16.92
CA ILE A 449 29.56 0.52 18.12
C ILE A 449 28.57 0.64 19.27
N ASN A 450 28.30 -0.47 19.93
CA ASN A 450 27.39 -0.54 21.05
C ASN A 450 28.13 -0.90 22.31
N TYR A 451 27.88 -0.14 23.36
CA TYR A 451 28.37 -0.41 24.72
C TYR A 451 27.21 -0.48 25.69
N HIS A 452 27.19 -1.47 26.58
CA HIS A 452 26.19 -1.59 27.64
C HIS A 452 26.79 -2.23 28.88
N HIS A 453 26.71 -1.54 30.04
CA HIS A 453 27.14 -2.07 31.31
C HIS A 453 26.35 -1.52 32.47
N THR A 454 26.09 -2.38 33.47
CA THR A 454 25.42 -1.99 34.72
C THR A 454 26.44 -1.94 35.87
N PHE A 455 26.82 -0.74 36.27
CA PHE A 455 27.76 -0.53 37.39
C PHE A 455 27.03 -0.61 38.73
N ALA A 456 27.65 -1.26 39.72
CA ALA A 456 27.14 -1.38 41.08
C ALA A 456 25.65 -1.81 41.17
N GLN A 457 25.17 -2.57 40.18
CA GLN A 457 23.76 -3.04 40.06
C GLN A 457 22.68 -1.94 40.06
N LYS A 458 23.09 -0.68 39.92
CA LYS A 458 22.16 0.49 39.98
C LYS A 458 22.34 1.46 38.84
N HIS A 459 23.53 1.53 38.24
CA HIS A 459 23.84 2.50 37.21
C HIS A 459 23.89 1.78 35.86
N ASP A 460 22.80 1.74 35.17
CA ASP A 460 22.70 1.16 33.84
C ASP A 460 23.11 2.21 32.80
N VAL A 461 24.15 1.93 32.02
CA VAL A 461 24.68 2.83 30.99
C VAL A 461 24.70 2.10 29.67
N SER A 462 24.07 2.66 28.66
CA SER A 462 24.22 2.22 27.28
C SER A 462 24.62 3.38 26.36
N ALA A 463 25.54 3.11 25.45
CA ALA A 463 26.02 4.07 24.48
C ALA A 463 26.06 3.44 23.08
N LEU A 464 25.72 4.22 22.08
CA LEU A 464 25.76 3.88 20.67
C LEU A 464 26.55 4.96 19.94
N LEU A 465 27.50 4.57 19.10
CA LEU A 465 28.10 5.41 18.07
C LEU A 465 27.83 4.80 16.71
N GLY A 466 27.36 5.60 15.77
CA GLY A 466 26.97 5.17 14.44
C GLY A 466 27.64 5.99 13.34
N TYR A 467 28.02 5.30 12.28
CA TYR A 467 28.45 5.86 11.00
C TYR A 467 27.60 5.23 9.91
N GLN A 468 27.02 6.06 9.04
CA GLN A 468 26.17 5.60 7.93
C GLN A 468 26.52 6.33 6.64
N GLU A 469 26.67 5.58 5.57
CA GLU A 469 26.68 6.09 4.20
C GLU A 469 25.46 5.56 3.46
N PHE A 470 24.79 6.44 2.73
CA PHE A 470 23.68 6.13 1.88
C PHE A 470 23.92 6.71 0.49
N TYR A 471 23.67 5.92 -0.53
CA TYR A 471 23.68 6.35 -1.93
C TYR A 471 22.42 5.85 -2.63
N LYS A 472 21.85 6.67 -3.49
CA LYS A 472 20.71 6.34 -4.35
C LYS A 472 20.93 6.87 -5.74
N ASN A 473 20.67 6.02 -6.74
CA ASN A 473 20.54 6.37 -8.13
C ASN A 473 19.09 6.17 -8.57
N TYR A 474 18.57 7.10 -9.32
CA TYR A 474 17.27 7.04 -9.98
C TYR A 474 17.46 7.26 -11.47
N TYR A 475 16.89 6.40 -12.28
CA TYR A 475 16.87 6.47 -13.73
C TYR A 475 15.44 6.27 -14.23
N LYS A 476 15.03 7.15 -15.15
CA LYS A 476 13.74 7.08 -15.81
C LYS A 476 13.89 7.27 -17.31
N VAL A 477 13.14 6.49 -18.08
CA VAL A 477 12.92 6.70 -19.50
C VAL A 477 11.45 6.47 -19.81
N ASN A 478 10.88 7.29 -20.66
CA ASN A 478 9.54 7.13 -21.19
C ASN A 478 9.54 7.36 -22.68
N ALA A 479 8.70 6.61 -23.39
CA ALA A 479 8.49 6.77 -24.81
C ALA A 479 7.03 6.46 -25.14
N ALA A 480 6.50 7.13 -26.15
CA ALA A 480 5.20 6.81 -26.73
C ALA A 480 5.22 7.05 -28.24
N LYS A 481 4.58 6.17 -28.95
CA LYS A 481 4.35 6.25 -30.38
C LYS A 481 2.89 6.00 -30.71
N LYS A 482 2.43 6.52 -31.83
CA LYS A 482 1.11 6.21 -32.42
C LYS A 482 1.25 5.76 -33.85
N GLY A 483 0.16 5.33 -34.44
CA GLY A 483 0.16 4.85 -35.81
C GLY A 483 0.68 3.43 -35.90
N LEU A 484 0.04 2.50 -35.20
CA LEU A 484 0.31 1.08 -35.37
C LEU A 484 -0.04 0.63 -36.79
N ILE A 485 0.69 -0.33 -37.29
CA ILE A 485 0.43 -0.91 -38.63
C ILE A 485 -0.80 -1.81 -38.55
N ASP A 486 -0.90 -2.56 -37.49
CA ASP A 486 -1.99 -3.48 -37.19
C ASP A 486 -2.28 -3.48 -35.69
N GLU A 487 -3.51 -3.80 -35.29
CA GLU A 487 -3.92 -3.80 -33.87
C GLU A 487 -3.23 -4.89 -33.02
N SER A 488 -2.82 -5.99 -33.65
CA SER A 488 -2.08 -7.08 -33.00
C SER A 488 -0.60 -6.77 -32.80
N LEU A 489 -0.07 -5.77 -33.54
CA LEU A 489 1.31 -5.32 -33.50
C LEU A 489 1.40 -4.07 -32.60
N ASN A 490 1.80 -4.24 -31.35
CA ASN A 490 1.77 -3.20 -30.33
C ASN A 490 3.15 -2.74 -29.85
N GLN A 491 4.22 -3.15 -30.55
CA GLN A 491 5.59 -2.77 -30.22
C GLN A 491 5.98 -1.40 -30.86
N PHE A 492 7.05 -0.78 -30.34
CA PHE A 492 7.49 0.53 -30.82
C PHE A 492 7.91 0.54 -32.30
N ASP A 493 8.53 -0.52 -32.78
CA ASP A 493 8.99 -0.59 -34.18
C ASP A 493 7.82 -0.67 -35.17
N GLU A 494 6.65 -1.05 -34.68
CA GLU A 494 5.44 -1.22 -35.47
C GLU A 494 4.58 0.05 -35.52
N ALA A 495 4.94 1.06 -34.75
CA ALA A 495 4.29 2.36 -34.74
C ALA A 495 5.09 3.41 -35.52
N THR A 496 4.40 4.21 -36.33
CA THR A 496 5.01 5.08 -37.33
C THR A 496 5.38 6.47 -36.84
N GLU A 497 4.68 6.99 -35.81
CA GLU A 497 4.85 8.38 -35.37
C GLU A 497 5.26 8.46 -33.90
N MET A 498 6.40 9.10 -33.61
CA MET A 498 6.84 9.39 -32.26
C MET A 498 5.98 10.50 -31.65
N THR A 499 5.35 10.25 -30.51
CA THR A 499 4.54 11.25 -29.79
C THR A 499 5.26 11.83 -28.60
N SER A 500 6.07 11.04 -27.90
CA SER A 500 6.92 11.53 -26.83
C SER A 500 8.13 10.64 -26.61
N ILE A 501 9.21 11.25 -26.14
CA ILE A 501 10.39 10.57 -25.62
C ILE A 501 11.01 11.46 -24.55
N GLY A 502 11.40 10.87 -23.43
CA GLY A 502 12.04 11.60 -22.34
C GLY A 502 12.82 10.67 -21.43
N GLY A 503 13.68 11.26 -20.64
CA GLY A 503 14.44 10.52 -19.64
C GLY A 503 15.15 11.45 -18.68
N SER A 504 15.47 10.93 -17.49
CA SER A 504 16.22 11.65 -16.48
C SER A 504 17.01 10.69 -15.60
N THR A 505 18.09 11.20 -15.04
CA THR A 505 18.88 10.51 -14.02
C THR A 505 19.10 11.45 -12.85
N GLU A 506 18.96 10.94 -11.65
CA GLU A 506 19.23 11.66 -10.41
C GLU A 506 20.04 10.78 -9.47
N ASP A 507 21.10 11.36 -8.92
CA ASP A 507 21.91 10.72 -7.91
C ASP A 507 21.93 11.56 -6.64
N TYR A 508 21.92 10.91 -5.48
CA TYR A 508 22.27 11.60 -4.26
C TYR A 508 22.91 10.67 -3.23
N ALA A 509 23.72 11.25 -2.37
CA ALA A 509 24.39 10.55 -1.29
C ALA A 509 24.26 11.33 0.01
N THR A 510 24.23 10.60 1.12
CA THR A 510 24.34 11.18 2.46
C THR A 510 25.38 10.43 3.27
N ARG A 511 26.07 11.16 4.16
CA ARG A 511 27.01 10.62 5.14
C ARG A 511 26.65 11.15 6.51
N SER A 512 26.54 10.25 7.48
CA SER A 512 26.00 10.59 8.80
C SER A 512 26.86 10.01 9.90
N TYR A 513 27.06 10.82 10.96
CA TYR A 513 27.62 10.42 12.25
C TYR A 513 26.56 10.66 13.31
N PHE A 514 26.30 9.68 14.14
CA PHE A 514 25.26 9.80 15.16
C PHE A 514 25.62 9.01 16.42
N GLY A 515 24.96 9.35 17.51
CA GLY A 515 25.14 8.62 18.75
C GLY A 515 23.98 8.83 19.71
N ARG A 516 23.92 7.90 20.65
CA ARG A 516 22.95 7.90 21.75
C ARG A 516 23.66 7.49 23.02
N VAL A 517 23.29 8.14 24.12
CA VAL A 517 23.67 7.70 25.47
C VAL A 517 22.39 7.60 26.30
N ASN A 518 22.17 6.45 26.88
CA ASN A 518 21.11 6.22 27.85
C ASN A 518 21.75 5.92 29.22
N TYR A 519 21.18 6.51 30.26
CA TYR A 519 21.56 6.25 31.63
C TYR A 519 20.31 6.04 32.48
N ALA A 520 20.29 4.96 33.25
CA ALA A 520 19.24 4.71 34.21
C ALA A 520 19.84 4.48 35.60
N TYR A 521 19.35 5.21 36.60
CA TYR A 521 19.69 4.98 37.99
C TYR A 521 18.56 4.25 38.71
N ASP A 522 18.84 3.05 39.21
CA ASP A 522 17.92 2.16 39.94
C ASP A 522 16.57 1.99 39.21
N SER A 523 16.58 2.03 37.86
CA SER A 523 15.38 2.03 36.98
C SER A 523 14.34 3.12 37.34
N ARG A 524 14.71 4.17 38.04
CA ARG A 524 13.83 5.25 38.50
C ARG A 524 14.10 6.60 37.83
N TYR A 525 15.39 6.91 37.60
CA TYR A 525 15.79 8.14 36.96
C TYR A 525 16.40 7.79 35.63
N LEU A 526 15.77 8.26 34.55
CA LEU A 526 16.16 7.95 33.18
C LEU A 526 16.68 9.22 32.52
N PHE A 527 17.78 9.09 31.80
CA PHE A 527 18.36 10.16 31.00
C PHE A 527 18.70 9.59 29.61
N GLU A 528 18.32 10.30 28.56
CA GLU A 528 18.70 9.99 27.19
C GLU A 528 19.24 11.24 26.49
N ALA A 529 20.33 11.09 25.76
CA ALA A 529 20.86 12.11 24.88
C ALA A 529 21.15 11.51 23.51
N ASN A 530 20.68 12.19 22.47
CA ASN A 530 20.90 11.85 21.07
C ASN A 530 21.63 12.97 20.36
N PHE A 531 22.55 12.63 19.44
CA PHE A 531 23.12 13.59 18.51
C PHE A 531 23.19 12.97 17.11
N ARG A 532 23.11 13.80 16.08
CA ARG A 532 23.31 13.40 14.70
C ARG A 532 23.90 14.55 13.89
N TYR A 533 24.79 14.20 12.98
CA TYR A 533 25.47 15.10 12.07
C TYR A 533 25.39 14.52 10.66
N ASP A 534 24.69 15.19 9.76
CA ASP A 534 24.42 14.71 8.41
C ASP A 534 25.04 15.63 7.36
N GLY A 535 25.72 15.04 6.39
CA GLY A 535 26.16 15.66 5.15
C GLY A 535 25.35 15.14 3.97
N SER A 536 24.94 16.01 3.05
CA SER A 536 24.16 15.64 1.87
C SER A 536 24.76 16.23 0.60
N SER A 537 24.84 15.44 -0.46
CA SER A 537 25.30 15.87 -1.79
C SER A 537 24.36 16.88 -2.47
N ARG A 538 23.13 17.06 -1.95
CA ARG A 538 22.15 18.02 -2.51
C ARG A 538 22.42 19.47 -2.12
N PHE A 539 23.30 19.70 -1.15
CA PHE A 539 23.65 21.02 -0.68
C PHE A 539 25.11 21.35 -1.05
N HIS A 540 25.41 22.63 -1.28
CA HIS A 540 26.77 23.08 -1.41
C HIS A 540 27.59 22.70 -0.17
N LYS A 541 28.88 22.43 -0.34
CA LYS A 541 29.77 21.96 0.74
C LYS A 541 29.69 22.80 2.04
N ASP A 542 29.43 24.11 1.90
CA ASP A 542 29.34 25.04 3.03
C ASP A 542 27.94 25.05 3.69
N LEU A 543 26.94 24.39 3.06
CA LEU A 543 25.55 24.32 3.52
C LEU A 543 25.05 22.87 3.69
N SER A 544 25.91 21.89 3.46
CA SER A 544 25.53 20.46 3.41
C SER A 544 25.42 19.78 4.77
N LEU A 545 25.70 20.51 5.86
CA LEU A 545 25.80 19.93 7.21
C LEU A 545 24.68 20.46 8.10
N ILE A 546 23.91 19.56 8.67
CA ILE A 546 22.81 19.86 9.59
C ILE A 546 23.14 19.23 10.95
N HIS A 547 23.11 20.04 12.02
CA HIS A 547 23.26 19.58 13.39
C HIS A 547 21.88 19.39 14.03
N ILE A 548 21.65 18.20 14.56
CA ILE A 548 20.45 17.91 15.37
C ILE A 548 20.93 17.39 16.72
N SER A 549 20.67 18.16 17.77
CA SER A 549 20.88 17.71 19.15
C SER A 549 19.65 18.08 19.97
N GLU A 550 19.11 17.12 20.68
CA GLU A 550 17.99 17.35 21.59
C GLU A 550 18.24 16.63 22.91
N PRO A 551 18.46 17.37 24.01
CA PRO A 551 18.47 16.79 25.34
C PRO A 551 17.02 16.57 25.80
N THR A 552 16.66 15.33 26.12
CA THR A 552 15.37 15.01 26.75
C THR A 552 15.48 15.23 28.26
N ARG A 553 14.51 15.95 28.82
CA ARG A 553 14.37 16.07 30.28
C ARG A 553 13.53 14.91 30.83
N PRO A 554 13.83 14.44 32.07
CA PRO A 554 13.03 13.42 32.74
C PRO A 554 11.61 13.85 33.01
#